data_a9528ec9f4c08840f4259680f2511272
#
_entry.id   a9528ec9f4c08840f4259680f2511272
#
_cell.length_a   1.000
_cell.length_b   1.000
_cell.length_c   1.000
_cell.angle_alpha   90.00
_cell.angle_beta   90.00
_cell.angle_gamma   90.00
#
_symmetry.space_group_name_H-M   'P 1'
#
loop_
_entity.id
_entity.type
_entity.pdbx_description
1 polymer ?
#
loop_
_entity_poly.entity_id
_entity_poly.type
_entity_poly.pdbx_seq_one_letter_code
_entity_poly.pdbx_strand_id
1 'polypeptide(L)'
;MANFIFISPNFPKTYYQFPLAWKRIGHCALGIGDEPWDCLSPLLQQALDEYYQVSNMEDYDEMYRAVAWFAHKHGRIDWLESNNEYWLEQDARLRTDFNIT
;
A
#
# COMPACT_ATOMS: atom_id res chain seq x y z
N MET A 1 16.73 1.49 -4.47
CA MET A 1 15.36 2.00 -4.29
C MET A 1 14.53 0.93 -3.59
N ALA A 2 13.85 1.28 -2.51
CA ALA A 2 13.01 0.34 -1.78
C ALA A 2 11.54 0.51 -2.18
N ASN A 3 10.80 -0.59 -2.15
CA ASN A 3 9.38 -0.62 -2.47
C ASN A 3 8.59 -0.74 -1.17
N PHE A 4 7.71 0.23 -0.91
CA PHE A 4 6.89 0.28 0.29
C PHE A 4 5.41 0.23 -0.13
N ILE A 5 4.65 -0.71 0.42
CA ILE A 5 3.21 -0.78 0.20
C ILE A 5 2.48 -0.16 1.40
N PHE A 6 1.64 0.83 1.11
CA PHE A 6 0.78 1.47 2.09
C PHE A 6 -0.64 0.91 1.93
N ILE A 7 -1.11 0.19 2.96
CA ILE A 7 -2.45 -0.40 2.97
C ILE A 7 -3.44 0.65 3.45
N SER A 8 -4.54 0.82 2.71
CA SER A 8 -5.57 1.83 3.00
C SER A 8 -4.97 3.23 3.16
N PRO A 9 -4.23 3.73 2.15
CA PRO A 9 -3.50 5.00 2.29
C PRO A 9 -4.43 6.21 2.38
N ASN A 10 -5.71 6.04 2.06
CA ASN A 10 -6.72 7.09 2.16
C ASN A 10 -7.24 7.29 3.58
N PHE A 11 -6.86 6.46 4.54
CA PHE A 11 -7.33 6.56 5.92
C PHE A 11 -6.19 6.30 6.90
N PRO A 12 -6.00 7.18 7.89
CA PRO A 12 -6.64 8.51 8.03
C PRO A 12 -6.24 9.45 6.92
N LYS A 13 -6.98 10.55 6.77
CA LYS A 13 -6.75 11.50 5.65
C LYS A 13 -5.35 12.10 5.65
N THR A 14 -4.70 12.16 6.78
CA THR A 14 -3.34 12.69 6.91
C THR A 14 -2.26 11.67 6.55
N TYR A 15 -2.64 10.44 6.27
CA TYR A 15 -1.68 9.36 6.00
C TYR A 15 -0.83 9.63 4.75
N TYR A 16 -1.33 10.45 3.82
CA TYR A 16 -0.59 10.77 2.60
C TYR A 16 0.81 11.34 2.89
N GLN A 17 1.02 11.87 4.07
CA GLN A 17 2.31 12.45 4.46
C GLN A 17 3.44 11.41 4.49
N PHE A 18 3.12 10.17 4.82
CA PHE A 18 4.10 9.09 4.88
C PHE A 18 4.55 8.65 3.48
N PRO A 19 3.67 8.30 2.55
CA PRO A 19 4.13 7.97 1.20
C PRO A 19 4.79 9.16 0.50
N LEU A 20 4.33 10.37 0.76
CA LEU A 20 4.95 11.55 0.17
C LEU A 20 6.39 11.72 0.64
N ALA A 21 6.64 11.57 1.94
CA ALA A 21 7.99 11.64 2.50
C ALA A 21 8.87 10.52 1.96
N TRP A 22 8.33 9.32 1.85
CA TRP A 22 9.03 8.16 1.32
C TRP A 22 9.47 8.37 -0.13
N LYS A 23 8.56 8.91 -0.94
CA LYS A 23 8.83 9.19 -2.34
C LYS A 23 9.89 10.27 -2.51
N ARG A 24 9.89 11.28 -1.63
CA ARG A 24 10.86 12.39 -1.67
C ARG A 24 12.30 11.94 -1.47
N ILE A 25 12.51 10.85 -0.74
CA ILE A 25 13.86 10.32 -0.53
C ILE A 25 14.24 9.27 -1.57
N GLY A 26 13.48 9.19 -2.68
CA GLY A 26 13.84 8.38 -3.83
C GLY A 26 13.35 6.94 -3.83
N HIS A 27 12.41 6.60 -2.95
CA HIS A 27 11.84 5.27 -2.89
C HIS A 27 10.50 5.19 -3.61
N CYS A 28 10.04 3.96 -3.86
CA CYS A 28 8.77 3.71 -4.54
C CYS A 28 7.66 3.57 -3.52
N ALA A 29 6.61 4.39 -3.66
CA ALA A 29 5.45 4.37 -2.78
C ALA A 29 4.26 3.76 -3.54
N LEU A 30 3.76 2.62 -3.05
CA LEU A 30 2.67 1.87 -3.66
C LEU A 30 1.49 1.83 -2.68
N GLY A 31 0.27 1.90 -3.20
CA GLY A 31 -0.92 1.89 -2.37
C GLY A 31 -1.88 0.77 -2.73
N ILE A 32 -2.53 0.20 -1.72
CA ILE A 32 -3.63 -0.75 -1.90
C ILE A 32 -4.80 -0.27 -1.06
N GLY A 33 -5.95 -0.10 -1.67
CA GLY A 33 -7.16 0.34 -0.98
C GLY A 33 -8.41 -0.03 -1.73
N ASP A 34 -9.56 0.25 -1.14
CA ASP A 34 -10.85 -0.07 -1.74
C ASP A 34 -11.54 1.14 -2.39
N GLU A 35 -10.99 2.34 -2.24
CA GLU A 35 -11.54 3.50 -2.92
C GLU A 35 -11.04 3.59 -4.36
N PRO A 36 -11.89 4.07 -5.30
CA PRO A 36 -11.42 4.35 -6.65
C PRO A 36 -10.34 5.43 -6.64
N TRP A 37 -9.41 5.33 -7.58
CA TRP A 37 -8.32 6.30 -7.72
C TRP A 37 -8.82 7.74 -7.75
N ASP A 38 -9.92 7.98 -8.50
CA ASP A 38 -10.47 9.32 -8.66
C ASP A 38 -11.05 9.89 -7.37
N CYS A 39 -11.34 9.04 -6.38
CA CYS A 39 -11.85 9.46 -5.08
C CYS A 39 -10.76 9.77 -4.07
N LEU A 40 -9.51 9.46 -4.40
CA LEU A 40 -8.38 9.78 -3.53
C LEU A 40 -8.10 11.28 -3.60
N SER A 41 -7.64 11.85 -2.47
CA SER A 41 -7.28 13.27 -2.47
C SER A 41 -6.14 13.52 -3.46
N PRO A 42 -6.08 14.73 -4.06
CA PRO A 42 -4.96 15.05 -4.96
C PRO A 42 -3.60 14.91 -4.30
N LEU A 43 -3.50 15.21 -3.01
CA LEU A 43 -2.25 15.06 -2.27
C LEU A 43 -1.81 13.59 -2.19
N LEU A 44 -2.76 12.70 -1.94
CA LEU A 44 -2.47 11.27 -1.90
C LEU A 44 -2.11 10.74 -3.28
N GLN A 45 -2.83 11.17 -4.32
CA GLN A 45 -2.52 10.77 -5.69
C GLN A 45 -1.09 11.14 -6.08
N GLN A 46 -0.63 12.32 -5.66
CA GLN A 46 0.74 12.77 -5.92
C GLN A 46 1.76 12.00 -5.09
N ALA A 47 1.36 11.52 -3.92
CA ALA A 47 2.26 10.82 -3.01
C ALA A 47 2.52 9.37 -3.40
N LEU A 48 1.66 8.77 -4.22
CA LEU A 48 1.79 7.37 -4.64
C LEU A 48 2.35 7.27 -6.05
N ASP A 49 3.27 6.33 -6.24
CA ASP A 49 3.76 5.99 -7.58
C ASP A 49 2.76 5.11 -8.33
N GLU A 50 2.05 4.25 -7.60
CA GLU A 50 1.03 3.38 -8.17
C GLU A 50 0.02 3.01 -7.10
N TYR A 51 -1.21 2.71 -7.52
CA TYR A 51 -2.31 2.35 -6.64
C TYR A 51 -3.06 1.15 -7.21
N TYR A 52 -3.34 0.17 -6.36
CA TYR A 52 -4.12 -1.00 -6.73
C TYR A 52 -5.44 -0.96 -5.97
N GLN A 53 -6.56 -0.86 -6.70
CA GLN A 53 -7.88 -0.87 -6.09
C GLN A 53 -8.37 -2.30 -5.93
N VAL A 54 -8.80 -2.65 -4.71
CA VAL A 54 -9.47 -3.92 -4.44
C VAL A 54 -10.95 -3.65 -4.16
N SER A 55 -11.80 -4.66 -4.38
CA SER A 55 -13.22 -4.50 -4.10
C SER A 55 -13.54 -4.72 -2.63
N ASN A 56 -12.77 -5.55 -1.93
CA ASN A 56 -12.98 -5.84 -0.52
C ASN A 56 -11.65 -6.10 0.16
N MET A 57 -11.24 -5.17 1.02
CA MET A 57 -9.97 -5.29 1.75
C MET A 57 -9.98 -6.40 2.78
N GLU A 58 -11.15 -6.91 3.16
CA GLU A 58 -11.25 -8.06 4.06
C GLU A 58 -11.09 -9.40 3.35
N ASP A 59 -11.12 -9.40 2.02
CA ASP A 59 -10.84 -10.59 1.23
C ASP A 59 -9.33 -10.76 1.09
N TYR A 60 -8.76 -11.67 1.85
CA TYR A 60 -7.32 -11.88 1.88
C TYR A 60 -6.77 -12.29 0.52
N ASP A 61 -7.50 -13.10 -0.25
CA ASP A 61 -7.05 -13.51 -1.58
C ASP A 61 -6.88 -12.31 -2.49
N GLU A 62 -7.79 -11.35 -2.41
CA GLU A 62 -7.72 -10.13 -3.22
C GLU A 62 -6.51 -9.28 -2.81
N MET A 63 -6.29 -9.15 -1.51
CA MET A 63 -5.13 -8.42 -1.01
C MET A 63 -3.82 -9.12 -1.38
N TYR A 64 -3.80 -10.44 -1.29
CA TYR A 64 -2.64 -11.23 -1.68
C TYR A 64 -2.30 -11.01 -3.16
N ARG A 65 -3.31 -11.00 -4.03
CA ARG A 65 -3.11 -10.75 -5.45
C ARG A 65 -2.58 -9.35 -5.73
N ALA A 66 -3.03 -8.37 -4.96
CA ALA A 66 -2.56 -7.00 -5.12
C ALA A 66 -1.07 -6.89 -4.77
N VAL A 67 -0.65 -7.50 -3.66
CA VAL A 67 0.77 -7.51 -3.28
C VAL A 67 1.60 -8.28 -4.31
N ALA A 68 1.08 -9.43 -4.79
CA ALA A 68 1.75 -10.21 -5.81
C ALA A 68 1.95 -9.42 -7.10
N TRP A 69 0.94 -8.64 -7.49
CA TRP A 69 1.02 -7.77 -8.67
C TRP A 69 2.16 -6.77 -8.54
N PHE A 70 2.24 -6.09 -7.39
CA PHE A 70 3.31 -5.14 -7.15
C PHE A 70 4.68 -5.82 -7.11
N ALA A 71 4.77 -6.99 -6.47
CA ALA A 71 6.02 -7.73 -6.42
C ALA A 71 6.48 -8.16 -7.80
N HIS A 72 5.55 -8.55 -8.66
CA HIS A 72 5.86 -8.92 -10.04
C HIS A 72 6.34 -7.71 -10.85
N LYS A 73 5.70 -6.56 -10.67
CA LYS A 73 5.98 -5.38 -11.47
C LYS A 73 7.20 -4.60 -10.98
N HIS A 74 7.38 -4.49 -9.67
CA HIS A 74 8.40 -3.62 -9.07
C HIS A 74 9.55 -4.40 -8.41
N GLY A 75 9.43 -5.73 -8.32
CA GLY A 75 10.40 -6.55 -7.62
C GLY A 75 10.05 -6.69 -6.14
N ARG A 76 11.04 -7.05 -5.34
CA ARG A 76 10.83 -7.32 -3.92
C ARG A 76 10.14 -6.15 -3.22
N ILE A 77 9.16 -6.48 -2.41
CA ILE A 77 8.52 -5.51 -1.51
C ILE A 77 9.31 -5.49 -0.20
N ASP A 78 9.79 -4.33 0.17
CA ASP A 78 10.67 -4.18 1.35
C ASP A 78 9.87 -3.88 2.61
N TRP A 79 8.76 -3.15 2.50
CA TRP A 79 7.92 -2.79 3.63
C TRP A 79 6.46 -2.86 3.24
N LEU A 80 5.60 -3.20 4.20
CA LEU A 80 4.16 -3.21 4.03
C LEU A 80 3.52 -2.88 5.38
N GLU A 81 2.74 -1.82 5.42
CA GLU A 81 2.06 -1.39 6.63
C GLU A 81 0.79 -0.61 6.32
N SER A 82 -0.10 -0.57 7.30
CA SER A 82 -1.22 0.37 7.34
C SER A 82 -1.07 1.25 8.57
N ASN A 83 -1.69 2.43 8.55
CA ASN A 83 -1.73 3.30 9.72
C ASN A 83 -3.07 3.15 10.44
N ASN A 84 -3.56 1.90 10.55
CA ASN A 84 -4.85 1.58 11.10
C ASN A 84 -4.81 0.21 11.78
N GLU A 85 -5.08 0.18 13.08
CA GLU A 85 -5.03 -1.05 13.87
C GLU A 85 -5.97 -2.14 13.34
N TYR A 86 -7.03 -1.76 12.65
CA TYR A 86 -7.98 -2.72 12.08
C TYR A 86 -7.32 -3.73 11.14
N TRP A 87 -6.22 -3.33 10.46
CA TRP A 87 -5.56 -4.17 9.47
C TRP A 87 -4.30 -4.87 9.97
N LEU A 88 -3.97 -4.75 11.26
CA LEU A 88 -2.68 -5.25 11.78
C LEU A 88 -2.47 -6.74 11.54
N GLU A 89 -3.48 -7.58 11.79
CA GLU A 89 -3.33 -9.02 11.57
C GLU A 89 -3.13 -9.37 10.11
N GLN A 90 -3.91 -8.73 9.24
CA GLN A 90 -3.81 -8.95 7.80
C GLN A 90 -2.46 -8.48 7.28
N ASP A 91 -1.99 -7.32 7.73
CA ASP A 91 -0.68 -6.80 7.35
C ASP A 91 0.42 -7.78 7.75
N ALA A 92 0.36 -8.33 8.97
CA ALA A 92 1.33 -9.28 9.44
C ALA A 92 1.32 -10.57 8.60
N ARG A 93 0.14 -11.04 8.22
CA ARG A 93 0.00 -12.22 7.38
C ARG A 93 0.58 -11.99 5.99
N LEU A 94 0.33 -10.83 5.40
CA LEU A 94 0.91 -10.48 4.10
C LEU A 94 2.43 -10.40 4.19
N ARG A 95 2.96 -9.78 5.24
CA ARG A 95 4.41 -9.73 5.43
C ARG A 95 5.03 -11.12 5.51
N THR A 96 4.37 -12.02 6.23
CA THR A 96 4.84 -13.40 6.36
C THR A 96 4.81 -14.13 5.02
N ASP A 97 3.70 -14.04 4.30
CA ASP A 97 3.52 -14.75 3.03
C ASP A 97 4.47 -14.27 1.94
N PHE A 98 4.85 -12.99 1.96
CA PHE A 98 5.76 -12.41 0.96
C PHE A 98 7.17 -12.21 1.49
N ASN A 99 7.46 -12.72 2.70
CA ASN A 99 8.78 -12.58 3.31
C ASN A 99 9.24 -11.12 3.40
N ILE A 100 8.33 -10.26 3.83
CA ILE A 100 8.59 -8.84 4.05
C ILE A 100 8.93 -8.63 5.53
N THR A 101 9.90 -7.78 5.78
CA THR A 101 10.39 -7.52 7.15
C THR A 101 9.34 -6.85 8.06
#